data_590f96bfe2a1c733930a1539b88b9d55
#
_entry.id   590f96bfe2a1c733930a1539b88b9d55
#
_cell.length_a   1.000
_cell.length_b   1.000
_cell.length_c   1.000
_cell.angle_alpha   90.00
_cell.angle_beta   90.00
_cell.angle_gamma   90.00
#
_symmetry.space_group_name_H-M   'P 1'
#
loop_
_entity.id
_entity.type
_entity.pdbx_description
1 polymer ?
#
loop_
_entity_poly.entity_id
_entity_poly.type
_entity_poly.pdbx_seq_one_letter_code
_entity_poly.pdbx_strand_id
1 'polypeptide(L)'
;MSILEKLKKDKRKETDPEQTELIRDYYDTIEKMHQARNMFEYITEPELIEACVYEMKAINAHYSYLLTRIKNENIDVGRAEKWRS
;
A
#
# COMPACT_ATOMS: atom_id res chain seq x y z
N MET A 1 1.47 -32.13 14.74
CA MET A 1 1.41 -31.54 13.45
C MET A 1 0.04 -31.01 13.04
N SER A 2 -0.96 -31.80 13.26
CA SER A 2 -2.29 -31.41 12.84
C SER A 2 -2.77 -30.15 13.57
N ILE A 3 -2.40 -30.01 14.83
CA ILE A 3 -2.85 -28.84 15.57
C ILE A 3 -2.25 -27.57 15.00
N LEU A 4 -0.97 -27.64 14.72
CA LEU A 4 -0.31 -26.47 14.13
C LEU A 4 -0.87 -26.16 12.76
N GLU A 5 -1.14 -27.19 12.00
CA GLU A 5 -1.69 -26.98 10.67
C GLU A 5 -3.09 -26.38 10.76
N LYS A 6 -3.87 -26.85 11.70
CA LYS A 6 -5.19 -26.28 11.88
C LYS A 6 -5.13 -24.81 12.27
N LEU A 7 -4.21 -24.48 13.14
CA LEU A 7 -4.05 -23.09 13.52
C LEU A 7 -3.64 -22.23 12.33
N LYS A 8 -2.75 -22.78 11.52
CA LYS A 8 -2.35 -22.05 10.34
C LYS A 8 -3.49 -21.86 9.37
N LYS A 9 -4.29 -22.89 9.20
CA LYS A 9 -5.43 -22.78 8.31
C LYS A 9 -6.42 -21.75 8.81
N ASP A 10 -6.66 -21.73 10.10
CA ASP A 10 -7.57 -20.75 10.66
C ASP A 10 -7.06 -19.35 10.42
N LYS A 11 -5.78 -19.14 10.62
CA LYS A 11 -5.21 -17.83 10.36
C LYS A 11 -5.31 -17.45 8.90
N ARG A 12 -5.12 -18.43 8.01
CA ARG A 12 -5.19 -18.13 6.60
C ARG A 12 -6.57 -17.75 6.17
N LYS A 13 -7.60 -18.27 6.84
CA LYS A 13 -8.95 -17.86 6.53
C LYS A 13 -9.13 -16.38 6.80
N GLU A 14 -8.51 -15.89 7.86
CA GLU A 14 -8.62 -14.50 8.20
C GLU A 14 -7.69 -13.63 7.39
N THR A 15 -6.48 -14.12 7.15
CA THR A 15 -5.50 -13.35 6.40
C THR A 15 -4.88 -14.22 5.32
N ASP A 16 -5.43 -14.10 4.14
CA ASP A 16 -4.87 -14.71 2.96
C ASP A 16 -3.50 -14.10 2.70
N PRO A 17 -2.48 -14.92 2.41
CA PRO A 17 -1.15 -14.36 2.11
C PRO A 17 -1.17 -13.33 1.00
N GLU A 18 -1.98 -13.57 -0.03
CA GLU A 18 -2.08 -12.60 -1.11
C GLU A 18 -2.68 -11.31 -0.63
N GLN A 19 -3.68 -11.39 0.21
CA GLN A 19 -4.31 -10.18 0.74
C GLN A 19 -3.37 -9.44 1.66
N THR A 20 -2.59 -10.18 2.45
CA THR A 20 -1.63 -9.55 3.33
C THR A 20 -0.59 -8.78 2.54
N GLU A 21 -0.11 -9.36 1.46
CA GLU A 21 0.88 -8.69 0.63
C GLU A 21 0.28 -7.48 -0.05
N LEU A 22 -0.95 -7.58 -0.47
CA LEU A 22 -1.64 -6.48 -1.12
C LEU A 22 -1.78 -5.30 -0.16
N ILE A 23 -2.15 -5.58 1.07
CA ILE A 23 -2.31 -4.54 2.08
C ILE A 23 -0.96 -3.91 2.39
N ARG A 24 0.09 -4.73 2.48
CA ARG A 24 1.42 -4.20 2.73
C ARG A 24 1.87 -3.28 1.60
N ASP A 25 1.64 -3.69 0.35
CA ASP A 25 1.98 -2.85 -0.78
C ASP A 25 1.20 -1.55 -0.74
N TYR A 26 -0.04 -1.62 -0.32
CA TYR A 26 -0.87 -0.44 -0.21
C TYR A 26 -0.26 0.57 0.77
N TYR A 27 0.12 0.10 1.94
CA TYR A 27 0.70 1.01 2.93
C TYR A 27 2.08 1.49 2.51
N ASP A 28 2.86 0.61 1.89
CA ASP A 28 4.17 1.02 1.38
C ASP A 28 4.02 2.12 0.35
N THR A 29 3.03 1.99 -0.51
CA THR A 29 2.81 2.97 -1.55
C THR A 29 2.39 4.30 -0.96
N ILE A 30 1.55 4.28 0.06
CA ILE A 30 1.16 5.52 0.73
C ILE A 30 2.38 6.19 1.34
N GLU A 31 3.25 5.43 1.94
CA GLU A 31 4.46 6.00 2.51
C GLU A 31 5.36 6.60 1.44
N LYS A 32 5.47 5.93 0.30
CA LYS A 32 6.24 6.48 -0.80
C LYS A 32 5.65 7.78 -1.30
N MET A 33 4.34 7.89 -1.31
CA MET A 33 3.69 9.12 -1.69
C MET A 33 4.07 10.25 -0.74
N HIS A 34 4.07 9.97 0.55
CA HIS A 34 4.46 10.99 1.51
C HIS A 34 5.91 11.40 1.34
N GLN A 35 6.78 10.44 1.12
CA GLN A 35 8.19 10.73 0.93
C GLN A 35 8.43 11.57 -0.31
N ALA A 36 7.75 11.21 -1.39
CA ALA A 36 7.91 11.97 -2.63
C ALA A 36 7.40 13.39 -2.46
N ARG A 37 6.30 13.55 -1.75
CA ARG A 37 5.73 14.87 -1.53
C ARG A 37 6.67 15.71 -0.66
N ASN A 38 7.24 15.12 0.38
CA ASN A 38 8.19 15.83 1.22
C ASN A 38 9.40 16.25 0.43
N MET A 39 9.92 15.36 -0.39
CA MET A 39 11.09 15.67 -1.20
C MET A 39 10.78 16.81 -2.17
N PHE A 40 9.58 16.79 -2.74
CA PHE A 40 9.18 17.80 -3.70
C PHE A 40 9.26 19.21 -3.10
N GLU A 41 9.01 19.32 -1.81
CA GLU A 41 9.03 20.62 -1.16
C GLU A 41 10.42 21.19 -0.99
N TYR A 42 11.45 20.34 -1.04
CA TYR A 42 12.81 20.78 -0.84
C TYR A 42 13.59 20.94 -2.12
N ILE A 43 13.07 20.44 -3.22
CA ILE A 43 13.78 20.46 -4.48
C ILE A 43 13.52 21.77 -5.17
N THR A 44 14.58 22.39 -5.70
CA THR A 44 14.45 23.63 -6.43
C THR A 44 14.93 23.52 -7.86
N GLU A 45 15.74 22.52 -8.18
CA GLU A 45 16.23 22.35 -9.54
C GLU A 45 15.12 21.85 -10.45
N PRO A 46 14.93 22.48 -11.60
CA PRO A 46 13.83 22.09 -12.49
C PRO A 46 13.89 20.63 -12.93
N GLU A 47 15.09 20.12 -13.16
CA GLU A 47 15.23 18.74 -13.60
C GLU A 47 14.81 17.78 -12.53
N LEU A 48 15.14 18.07 -11.28
CA LEU A 48 14.74 17.21 -10.18
C LEU A 48 13.25 17.32 -9.90
N ILE A 49 12.70 18.50 -10.08
CA ILE A 49 11.25 18.69 -9.92
C ILE A 49 10.52 17.83 -10.95
N GLU A 50 11.01 17.83 -12.18
CA GLU A 50 10.38 17.04 -13.23
C GLU A 50 10.46 15.56 -12.91
N ALA A 51 11.61 15.09 -12.45
CA ALA A 51 11.76 13.69 -12.07
C ALA A 51 10.82 13.32 -10.95
N CYS A 52 10.69 14.20 -9.97
CA CYS A 52 9.81 13.95 -8.85
C CYS A 52 8.35 13.87 -9.30
N VAL A 53 7.95 14.73 -10.22
CA VAL A 53 6.59 14.70 -10.73
C VAL A 53 6.31 13.37 -11.43
N TYR A 54 7.25 12.89 -12.23
CA TYR A 54 7.08 11.61 -12.88
C TYR A 54 6.98 10.49 -11.87
N GLU A 55 7.80 10.55 -10.83
CA GLU A 55 7.75 9.53 -9.81
C GLU A 55 6.42 9.56 -9.07
N MET A 56 5.92 10.74 -8.77
CA MET A 56 4.63 10.85 -8.10
C MET A 56 3.50 10.32 -8.97
N LYS A 57 3.58 10.55 -10.26
CA LYS A 57 2.58 9.99 -11.16
C LYS A 57 2.61 8.47 -11.16
N ALA A 58 3.81 7.90 -11.17
CA ALA A 58 3.94 6.45 -11.12
C ALA A 58 3.40 5.89 -9.83
N ILE A 59 3.71 6.55 -8.71
CA ILE A 59 3.22 6.11 -7.41
C ILE A 59 1.70 6.20 -7.35
N ASN A 60 1.13 7.28 -7.88
CA ASN A 60 -0.32 7.43 -7.89
C ASN A 60 -0.99 6.34 -8.72
N ALA A 61 -0.41 5.99 -9.85
CA ALA A 61 -0.96 4.92 -10.68
C ALA A 61 -0.90 3.60 -9.93
N HIS A 62 0.19 3.35 -9.25
CA HIS A 62 0.32 2.13 -8.46
C HIS A 62 -0.71 2.11 -7.34
N TYR A 63 -0.87 3.23 -6.68
CA TYR A 63 -1.84 3.35 -5.60
C TYR A 63 -3.25 3.06 -6.11
N SER A 64 -3.62 3.63 -7.25
CA SER A 64 -4.94 3.40 -7.81
C SER A 64 -5.15 1.93 -8.15
N TYR A 65 -4.13 1.30 -8.69
CA TYR A 65 -4.21 -0.11 -9.01
C TYR A 65 -4.44 -0.95 -7.75
N LEU A 66 -3.67 -0.67 -6.71
CA LEU A 66 -3.80 -1.41 -5.47
C LEU A 66 -5.17 -1.18 -4.84
N LEU A 67 -5.63 0.06 -4.86
CA LEU A 67 -6.92 0.38 -4.28
C LEU A 67 -8.04 -0.36 -5.01
N THR A 68 -7.96 -0.41 -6.32
CA THR A 68 -8.95 -1.13 -7.10
C THR A 68 -8.95 -2.60 -6.76
N ARG A 69 -7.77 -3.19 -6.64
CA ARG A 69 -7.69 -4.60 -6.28
C ARG A 69 -8.24 -4.86 -4.89
N ILE A 70 -7.94 -3.97 -3.96
CA ILE A 70 -8.42 -4.12 -2.59
C ILE A 70 -9.95 -4.07 -2.59
N LYS A 71 -10.52 -3.15 -3.35
CA LYS A 71 -11.97 -3.05 -3.41
C LYS A 71 -12.60 -4.27 -4.07
N ASN A 72 -11.99 -4.73 -5.15
CA ASN A 72 -12.54 -5.87 -5.87
C ASN A 72 -12.49 -7.13 -5.04
N GLU A 73 -11.51 -7.26 -4.17
CA GLU A 73 -11.38 -8.44 -3.34
C GLU A 73 -12.02 -8.26 -1.97
N ASN A 74 -12.69 -7.15 -1.77
CA ASN A 74 -13.42 -6.88 -0.53
C ASN A 74 -12.53 -6.93 0.71
N ILE A 75 -11.31 -6.42 0.58
CA ILE A 75 -10.40 -6.36 1.69
C ILE A 75 -10.71 -5.12 2.51
N ASP A 76 -10.78 -5.31 3.82
CA ASP A 76 -11.14 -4.22 4.72
C ASP A 76 -9.90 -3.53 5.22
N VAL A 77 -9.49 -2.47 4.54
CA VAL A 77 -8.38 -1.65 5.00
C VAL A 77 -8.88 -0.36 5.67
N GLY A 78 -10.15 -0.07 5.53
CA GLY A 78 -10.69 1.14 6.13
C GLY A 78 -10.55 1.16 7.64
N ARG A 79 -10.65 -0.01 8.25
CA ARG A 79 -10.51 -0.10 9.69
C ARG A 79 -9.12 0.31 10.13
N ALA A 80 -8.12 -0.16 9.42
CA ALA A 80 -6.74 0.20 9.75
C ALA A 80 -6.50 1.68 9.53
N GLU A 81 -7.09 2.22 8.50
CA GLU A 81 -6.94 3.65 8.22
C GLU A 81 -7.58 4.50 9.30
N LYS A 82 -8.70 4.04 9.80
CA LYS A 82 -9.35 4.76 10.90
C LYS A 82 -8.44 4.83 12.11
N TRP A 83 -7.72 3.76 12.37
CA TRP A 83 -6.81 3.75 13.50
C TRP A 83 -5.70 4.76 13.36
N ARG A 84 -5.28 5.00 12.14
CA ARG A 84 -4.21 5.92 11.89
C ARG A 84 -4.66 7.36 11.97
N SER A 85 -5.91 7.57 11.72
CA SER A 85 -6.46 8.91 11.85
C SER A 85 -6.63 9.24 13.31
#